data_29bc2e49b31e20f58c43d031e34ce09a
#
_entry.id   29bc2e49b31e20f58c43d031e34ce09a
#
_cell.length_a   1.000
_cell.length_b   1.000
_cell.length_c   1.000
_cell.angle_alpha   90.00
_cell.angle_beta   90.00
_cell.angle_gamma   90.00
#
_symmetry.space_group_name_H-M   'P 1'
#
loop_
_entity.id
_entity.type
_entity.pdbx_description
1 polymer ?
#
loop_
_entity_poly.entity_id
_entity_poly.type
_entity_poly.pdbx_seq_one_letter_code
_entity_poly.pdbx_strand_id
1 'polypeptide(L)'
;MSCFSQVNAVTENGEQVVLYKDGTWKSLENKSGWETRLDTLKFVKSSSSTFLVKSARVNYGIWINPKKWQFKKGQSTDGPSEYNFTLIGQDAYAIMISERTQIPLNSLKEIALSNAKRAAPDVKLIKEEIRNINGKNVCFLQMEGTIKGVNFIYYGYYYSDENGTIQFVAFTSKNLFPKYQSEMEQLLNGFVVL
;
A
#
# COMPACT_ATOMS: atom_id res chain seq x y z
N MET A 1 10.00 17.81 42.13
CA MET A 1 9.34 17.29 40.91
C MET A 1 10.43 16.74 40.00
N SER A 2 10.54 15.42 39.90
CA SER A 2 11.56 14.78 39.05
C SER A 2 11.05 14.76 37.62
N CYS A 3 11.67 15.55 36.76
CA CYS A 3 11.43 15.51 35.31
C CYS A 3 12.06 14.23 34.78
N PHE A 4 11.26 13.23 34.46
CA PHE A 4 11.73 11.99 33.83
C PHE A 4 12.06 12.30 32.36
N SER A 5 13.36 12.40 32.07
CA SER A 5 13.81 12.50 30.67
C SER A 5 13.67 11.13 30.02
N GLN A 6 12.75 11.04 29.09
CA GLN A 6 12.54 9.88 28.22
C GLN A 6 13.12 10.22 26.85
N VAL A 7 13.75 9.25 26.20
CA VAL A 7 14.28 9.39 24.84
C VAL A 7 13.59 8.38 23.93
N ASN A 8 12.96 8.87 22.88
CA ASN A 8 12.42 8.00 21.84
C ASN A 8 13.56 7.51 20.94
N ALA A 9 13.63 6.22 20.69
CA ALA A 9 14.61 5.59 19.81
C ALA A 9 13.93 4.57 18.89
N VAL A 10 14.65 4.13 17.88
CA VAL A 10 14.23 3.07 16.96
C VAL A 10 15.28 1.97 17.04
N THR A 11 14.84 0.73 17.24
CA THR A 11 15.73 -0.44 17.23
C THR A 11 16.22 -0.72 15.83
N GLU A 12 17.26 -1.57 15.71
CA GLU A 12 17.77 -2.06 14.44
C GLU A 12 16.68 -2.70 13.56
N ASN A 13 15.66 -3.29 14.17
CA ASN A 13 14.52 -3.90 13.49
C ASN A 13 13.39 -2.89 13.17
N GLY A 14 13.60 -1.60 13.40
CA GLY A 14 12.62 -0.55 13.11
C GLY A 14 11.54 -0.38 14.19
N GLU A 15 11.67 -1.03 15.36
CA GLU A 15 10.72 -0.92 16.46
C GLU A 15 10.94 0.40 17.23
N GLN A 16 9.87 1.17 17.44
CA GLN A 16 9.93 2.39 18.25
C GLN A 16 9.95 2.03 19.75
N VAL A 17 10.91 2.56 20.46
CA VAL A 17 11.10 2.30 21.90
C VAL A 17 11.32 3.60 22.67
N VAL A 18 10.96 3.58 23.95
CA VAL A 18 11.34 4.60 24.91
C VAL A 18 12.48 4.08 25.75
N LEU A 19 13.58 4.80 25.78
CA LEU A 19 14.73 4.53 26.63
C LEU A 19 14.58 5.30 27.95
N TYR A 20 14.82 4.62 29.06
CA TYR A 20 14.83 5.19 30.40
C TYR A 20 16.28 5.36 30.89
N LYS A 21 16.49 6.32 31.81
CA LYS A 21 17.81 6.60 32.39
C LYS A 21 18.41 5.46 33.21
N ASP A 22 17.60 4.54 33.66
CA ASP A 22 18.01 3.34 34.40
C ASP A 22 18.58 2.24 33.49
N GLY A 23 18.72 2.51 32.17
CA GLY A 23 19.17 1.55 31.17
C GLY A 23 18.10 0.58 30.71
N THR A 24 16.87 0.69 31.18
CA THR A 24 15.74 -0.07 30.67
C THR A 24 15.12 0.59 29.45
N TRP A 25 14.38 -0.18 28.68
CA TRP A 25 13.60 0.33 27.56
C TRP A 25 12.22 -0.33 27.52
N LYS A 26 11.28 0.36 26.91
CA LYS A 26 9.94 -0.15 26.67
C LYS A 26 9.58 0.08 25.22
N SER A 27 9.10 -0.95 24.56
CA SER A 27 8.50 -0.81 23.23
C SER A 27 7.34 0.20 23.32
N LEU A 28 7.35 1.16 22.41
CA LEU A 28 6.19 2.00 22.12
C LEU A 28 5.21 1.25 21.24
N GLU A 29 5.23 -0.08 21.26
CA GLU A 29 4.12 -0.80 20.68
C GLU A 29 2.84 -0.16 21.24
N ASN A 30 2.30 0.76 20.46
CA ASN A 30 0.89 1.02 20.55
C ASN A 30 0.26 -0.37 20.43
N LYS A 31 -0.33 -0.82 21.49
CA LYS A 31 -1.42 -1.79 21.45
C LYS A 31 -2.63 -1.14 20.75
N SER A 32 -2.43 -0.52 19.59
CA SER A 32 -3.43 -0.58 18.55
C SER A 32 -3.37 -2.03 18.13
N GLY A 33 -4.28 -2.82 18.68
CA GLY A 33 -4.30 -4.25 18.48
C GLY A 33 -4.24 -4.60 17.00
N TRP A 34 -3.03 -4.79 16.51
CA TRP A 34 -2.79 -5.62 15.37
C TRP A 34 -3.06 -7.06 15.81
N GLU A 35 -4.31 -7.39 16.06
CA GLU A 35 -4.78 -8.68 15.63
C GLU A 35 -4.68 -8.63 14.12
N THR A 36 -3.43 -8.81 13.65
CA THR A 36 -3.15 -9.06 12.26
C THR A 36 -3.94 -10.31 11.93
N ARG A 37 -5.15 -10.10 11.43
CA ARG A 37 -5.94 -11.17 10.86
C ARG A 37 -5.15 -11.58 9.64
N LEU A 38 -4.24 -12.55 9.84
CA LEU A 38 -3.62 -13.28 8.74
C LEU A 38 -4.79 -13.88 7.99
N ASP A 39 -5.15 -13.26 6.89
CA ASP A 39 -6.08 -13.88 5.98
C ASP A 39 -5.40 -15.15 5.49
N THR A 40 -5.91 -16.30 5.90
CA THR A 40 -5.40 -17.60 5.49
C THR A 40 -5.65 -17.88 4.01
N LEU A 41 -6.40 -17.00 3.33
CA LEU A 41 -6.63 -17.05 1.90
C LEU A 41 -5.34 -16.68 1.15
N LYS A 42 -4.92 -17.57 0.27
CA LYS A 42 -3.82 -17.30 -0.65
C LYS A 42 -4.36 -16.60 -1.89
N PHE A 43 -3.93 -15.37 -2.10
CA PHE A 43 -4.24 -14.62 -3.31
C PHE A 43 -3.16 -14.89 -4.35
N VAL A 44 -3.58 -15.35 -5.51
CA VAL A 44 -2.66 -15.69 -6.59
C VAL A 44 -2.99 -14.91 -7.85
N LYS A 45 -1.97 -14.69 -8.66
CA LYS A 45 -2.08 -14.11 -10.00
C LYS A 45 -3.12 -14.88 -10.84
N SER A 46 -4.04 -14.16 -11.48
CA SER A 46 -4.95 -14.74 -12.45
C SER A 46 -4.21 -15.33 -13.65
N SER A 47 -4.68 -16.47 -14.18
CA SER A 47 -4.16 -17.04 -15.43
C SER A 47 -4.30 -16.10 -16.64
N SER A 48 -5.27 -15.20 -16.62
CA SER A 48 -5.45 -14.17 -17.65
C SER A 48 -4.46 -13.01 -17.56
N SER A 49 -3.72 -12.87 -16.44
CA SER A 49 -2.68 -11.86 -16.24
C SER A 49 -1.38 -12.36 -16.88
N THR A 50 -1.21 -12.08 -18.19
CA THR A 50 -0.16 -12.64 -19.03
C THR A 50 0.97 -11.67 -19.37
N PHE A 51 0.82 -10.38 -19.06
CA PHE A 51 1.84 -9.35 -19.33
C PHE A 51 2.42 -8.82 -18.03
N LEU A 52 3.74 -8.83 -17.93
CA LEU A 52 4.47 -8.34 -16.74
C LEU A 52 4.96 -6.91 -16.94
N VAL A 53 4.44 -5.98 -16.16
CA VAL A 53 4.95 -4.61 -16.03
C VAL A 53 5.98 -4.61 -14.93
N LYS A 54 7.26 -4.43 -15.29
CA LYS A 54 8.38 -4.38 -14.33
C LYS A 54 8.66 -2.95 -13.89
N SER A 55 8.94 -2.76 -12.61
CA SER A 55 9.52 -1.49 -12.15
C SER A 55 10.90 -1.29 -12.76
N ALA A 56 11.22 -0.05 -13.11
CA ALA A 56 12.56 0.36 -13.51
C ALA A 56 13.43 0.79 -12.31
N ARG A 57 12.83 0.84 -11.11
CA ARG A 57 13.47 1.37 -9.90
C ARG A 57 13.83 0.28 -8.89
N VAL A 58 12.96 -0.73 -8.76
CA VAL A 58 13.02 -1.79 -7.74
C VAL A 58 12.74 -3.15 -8.36
N ASN A 59 13.06 -4.23 -7.65
CA ASN A 59 12.93 -5.60 -8.16
C ASN A 59 11.49 -6.16 -7.99
N TYR A 60 10.49 -5.37 -8.37
CA TYR A 60 9.08 -5.75 -8.30
C TYR A 60 8.40 -5.59 -9.66
N GLY A 61 7.30 -6.29 -9.84
CA GLY A 61 6.48 -6.17 -11.03
C GLY A 61 5.01 -6.48 -10.77
N ILE A 62 4.19 -6.17 -11.77
CA ILE A 62 2.75 -6.43 -11.74
C ILE A 62 2.38 -7.20 -12.99
N TRP A 63 1.85 -8.39 -12.81
CA TRP A 63 1.21 -9.14 -13.90
C TRP A 63 -0.17 -8.55 -14.17
N ILE A 64 -0.42 -8.14 -15.39
CA ILE A 64 -1.71 -7.57 -15.83
C ILE A 64 -2.37 -8.43 -16.90
N ASN A 65 -3.69 -8.36 -16.97
CA ASN A 65 -4.44 -8.82 -18.15
C ASN A 65 -4.43 -7.68 -19.19
N PRO A 66 -3.66 -7.82 -20.30
CA PRO A 66 -3.52 -6.74 -21.29
C PRO A 66 -4.79 -6.50 -22.11
N LYS A 67 -5.78 -7.39 -22.05
CA LYS A 67 -7.09 -7.19 -22.67
C LYS A 67 -8.03 -6.31 -21.83
N LYS A 68 -7.72 -6.16 -20.52
CA LYS A 68 -8.54 -5.39 -19.58
C LYS A 68 -7.84 -4.13 -19.10
N TRP A 69 -6.54 -4.18 -18.87
CA TRP A 69 -5.77 -3.09 -18.32
C TRP A 69 -4.73 -2.59 -19.31
N GLN A 70 -4.72 -1.31 -19.52
CA GLN A 70 -3.63 -0.59 -20.18
C GLN A 70 -2.82 0.17 -19.13
N PHE A 71 -1.56 0.46 -19.44
CA PHE A 71 -0.69 1.23 -18.56
C PHE A 71 0.13 2.25 -19.36
N LYS A 72 0.53 3.30 -18.67
CA LYS A 72 1.50 4.28 -19.16
C LYS A 72 2.51 4.61 -18.07
N LYS A 73 3.72 4.99 -18.47
CA LYS A 73 4.72 5.49 -17.52
C LYS A 73 4.22 6.81 -16.93
N GLY A 74 4.39 6.97 -15.62
CA GLY A 74 4.07 8.22 -14.94
C GLY A 74 4.98 9.35 -15.45
N GLN A 75 4.44 10.54 -15.53
CA GLN A 75 5.18 11.76 -15.83
C GLN A 75 5.44 12.51 -14.53
N SER A 76 6.49 13.33 -14.48
CA SER A 76 6.81 14.13 -13.29
C SER A 76 5.67 15.09 -12.88
N THR A 77 4.82 15.46 -13.83
CA THR A 77 3.59 16.26 -13.61
C THR A 77 2.47 15.47 -12.96
N ASP A 78 2.48 14.14 -13.06
CA ASP A 78 1.42 13.24 -12.55
C ASP A 78 1.67 12.81 -11.08
N GLY A 79 2.67 13.41 -10.42
CA GLY A 79 3.08 13.04 -9.07
C GLY A 79 4.11 11.90 -9.04
N PRO A 80 4.24 11.17 -7.91
CA PRO A 80 5.32 10.19 -7.68
C PRO A 80 5.12 8.85 -8.40
N SER A 81 4.04 8.66 -9.15
CA SER A 81 3.74 7.37 -9.79
C SER A 81 4.78 6.98 -10.83
N GLU A 82 5.25 5.75 -10.77
CA GLU A 82 6.10 5.16 -11.82
C GLU A 82 5.26 4.71 -13.01
N TYR A 83 4.10 4.11 -12.73
CA TYR A 83 3.12 3.70 -13.75
C TYR A 83 1.71 4.04 -13.31
N ASN A 84 0.91 4.44 -14.29
CA ASN A 84 -0.54 4.64 -14.18
C ASN A 84 -1.24 3.57 -15.01
N PHE A 85 -2.28 2.96 -14.43
CA PHE A 85 -3.08 1.91 -15.07
C PHE A 85 -4.51 2.39 -15.23
N THR A 86 -5.17 1.97 -16.31
CA THR A 86 -6.57 2.28 -16.59
C THR A 86 -7.28 1.01 -17.04
N LEU A 87 -8.43 0.72 -16.45
CA LEU A 87 -9.32 -0.34 -16.93
C LEU A 87 -9.95 0.14 -18.24
N ILE A 88 -9.72 -0.59 -19.34
CA ILE A 88 -10.07 -0.18 -20.69
C ILE A 88 -11.58 0.10 -20.80
N GLY A 89 -11.94 1.32 -21.21
CA GLY A 89 -13.33 1.74 -21.40
C GLY A 89 -14.16 1.85 -20.11
N GLN A 90 -13.51 1.92 -18.94
CA GLN A 90 -14.18 1.96 -17.64
C GLN A 90 -13.50 2.97 -16.69
N ASP A 91 -14.23 3.40 -15.65
CA ASP A 91 -13.78 4.38 -14.67
C ASP A 91 -13.12 3.71 -13.43
N ALA A 92 -12.15 2.86 -13.69
CA ALA A 92 -11.29 2.29 -12.65
C ALA A 92 -9.82 2.44 -13.04
N TYR A 93 -9.02 2.82 -12.09
CA TYR A 93 -7.63 3.23 -12.26
C TYR A 93 -6.74 2.58 -11.23
N ALA A 94 -5.43 2.52 -11.49
CA ALA A 94 -4.45 2.21 -10.47
C ALA A 94 -3.14 2.98 -10.71
N ILE A 95 -2.39 3.18 -9.64
CA ILE A 95 -1.06 3.77 -9.66
C ILE A 95 -0.07 2.82 -8.99
N MET A 96 1.13 2.78 -9.53
CA MET A 96 2.27 2.13 -8.92
C MET A 96 3.31 3.20 -8.55
N ILE A 97 3.65 3.26 -7.29
CA ILE A 97 4.72 4.10 -6.74
C ILE A 97 5.79 3.15 -6.23
N SER A 98 7.04 3.36 -6.65
CA SER A 98 8.17 2.55 -6.23
C SER A 98 9.35 3.44 -5.82
N GLU A 99 10.02 3.05 -4.75
CA GLU A 99 11.15 3.77 -4.17
C GLU A 99 12.25 2.77 -3.80
N ARG A 100 13.53 3.16 -3.99
CA ARG A 100 14.69 2.31 -3.69
C ARG A 100 15.01 2.20 -2.20
N THR A 101 14.19 2.79 -1.36
CA THR A 101 14.37 2.81 0.09
C THR A 101 13.46 1.78 0.72
N GLN A 102 14.00 0.94 1.60
CA GLN A 102 13.20 0.11 2.48
C GLN A 102 12.55 0.99 3.52
N ILE A 103 11.23 0.85 3.69
CA ILE A 103 10.43 1.58 4.67
C ILE A 103 9.74 0.54 5.56
N PRO A 104 9.89 0.61 6.89
CA PRO A 104 9.15 -0.27 7.80
C PRO A 104 7.64 -0.20 7.51
N LEU A 105 6.96 -1.35 7.56
CA LEU A 105 5.57 -1.45 7.09
C LEU A 105 4.61 -0.51 7.84
N ASN A 106 4.83 -0.33 9.15
CA ASN A 106 4.05 0.63 9.96
C ASN A 106 4.23 2.08 9.46
N SER A 107 5.48 2.47 9.17
CA SER A 107 5.77 3.80 8.62
C SER A 107 5.20 3.98 7.23
N LEU A 108 5.23 2.92 6.41
CA LEU A 108 4.66 2.93 5.06
C LEU A 108 3.14 3.14 5.09
N LYS A 109 2.45 2.52 6.05
CA LYS A 109 1.02 2.77 6.29
C LYS A 109 0.75 4.23 6.65
N GLU A 110 1.50 4.80 7.58
CA GLU A 110 1.33 6.20 7.97
C GLU A 110 1.59 7.16 6.79
N ILE A 111 2.60 6.87 5.97
CA ILE A 111 2.88 7.60 4.73
C ILE A 111 1.70 7.48 3.77
N ALA A 112 1.15 6.29 3.58
CA ALA A 112 0.00 6.07 2.70
C ALA A 112 -1.23 6.86 3.16
N LEU A 113 -1.54 6.83 4.46
CA LEU A 113 -2.64 7.61 5.05
C LEU A 113 -2.39 9.12 4.93
N SER A 114 -1.16 9.58 5.18
CA SER A 114 -0.80 11.00 5.03
C SER A 114 -0.94 11.48 3.58
N ASN A 115 -0.50 10.67 2.62
CA ASN A 115 -0.64 10.98 1.19
C ASN A 115 -2.12 11.00 0.77
N ALA A 116 -2.91 10.06 1.25
CA ALA A 116 -4.35 10.04 0.99
C ALA A 116 -5.06 11.27 1.59
N LYS A 117 -4.69 11.71 2.80
CA LYS A 117 -5.22 12.92 3.45
C LYS A 117 -4.90 14.22 2.68
N ARG A 118 -3.76 14.27 1.98
CA ARG A 118 -3.45 15.44 1.13
C ARG A 118 -4.41 15.56 -0.05
N ALA A 119 -4.85 14.43 -0.62
CA ALA A 119 -5.79 14.40 -1.74
C ALA A 119 -7.26 14.50 -1.27
N ALA A 120 -7.59 13.85 -0.14
CA ALA A 120 -8.90 13.78 0.47
C ALA A 120 -8.77 13.99 1.99
N PRO A 121 -8.93 15.23 2.52
CA PRO A 121 -8.74 15.51 3.95
C PRO A 121 -9.65 14.70 4.89
N ASP A 122 -10.80 14.24 4.39
CA ASP A 122 -11.79 13.41 5.09
C ASP A 122 -11.51 11.91 5.00
N VAL A 123 -10.35 11.50 4.45
CA VAL A 123 -10.03 10.09 4.23
C VAL A 123 -10.11 9.27 5.52
N LYS A 124 -10.74 8.10 5.42
CA LYS A 124 -10.89 7.12 6.49
C LYS A 124 -10.33 5.78 6.05
N LEU A 125 -9.63 5.12 6.95
CA LEU A 125 -9.24 3.73 6.79
C LEU A 125 -10.48 2.85 7.07
N ILE A 126 -10.88 2.05 6.07
CA ILE A 126 -12.06 1.19 6.13
C ILE A 126 -11.66 -0.23 6.50
N LYS A 127 -10.54 -0.71 5.92
CA LYS A 127 -10.06 -2.06 6.14
C LYS A 127 -8.54 -2.11 6.07
N GLU A 128 -7.97 -2.95 6.92
CA GLU A 128 -6.55 -3.23 6.98
C GLU A 128 -6.34 -4.71 7.28
N GLU A 129 -5.47 -5.36 6.54
CA GLU A 129 -5.12 -6.78 6.72
C GLU A 129 -3.76 -7.09 6.10
N ILE A 130 -3.14 -8.18 6.56
CA ILE A 130 -2.00 -8.77 5.87
C ILE A 130 -2.53 -9.87 4.98
N ARG A 131 -2.21 -9.79 3.70
CA ARG A 131 -2.58 -10.78 2.67
C ARG A 131 -1.35 -11.51 2.16
N ASN A 132 -1.47 -12.80 1.93
CA ASN A 132 -0.42 -13.55 1.24
C ASN A 132 -0.67 -13.51 -0.27
N ILE A 133 0.16 -12.73 -0.98
CA ILE A 133 0.05 -12.52 -2.43
C ILE A 133 1.24 -13.19 -3.12
N ASN A 134 0.98 -14.22 -3.90
CA ASN A 134 2.02 -14.98 -4.61
C ASN A 134 3.19 -15.38 -3.69
N GLY A 135 2.91 -15.73 -2.44
CA GLY A 135 3.90 -16.15 -1.44
C GLY A 135 4.55 -15.02 -0.65
N LYS A 136 4.18 -13.76 -0.85
CA LYS A 136 4.66 -12.61 -0.08
C LYS A 136 3.55 -12.03 0.79
N ASN A 137 3.90 -11.68 2.03
CA ASN A 137 2.96 -11.00 2.92
C ASN A 137 2.98 -9.51 2.61
N VAL A 138 1.86 -8.97 2.18
CA VAL A 138 1.66 -7.56 1.85
C VAL A 138 0.63 -6.92 2.77
N CYS A 139 0.82 -5.67 3.12
CA CYS A 139 -0.21 -4.88 3.79
C CYS A 139 -1.26 -4.48 2.76
N PHE A 140 -2.51 -4.81 3.03
CA PHE A 140 -3.66 -4.34 2.29
C PHE A 140 -4.34 -3.22 3.06
N LEU A 141 -4.61 -2.09 2.39
CA LEU A 141 -5.40 -1.00 2.92
C LEU A 141 -6.57 -0.69 1.98
N GLN A 142 -7.76 -0.57 2.54
CA GLN A 142 -8.92 0.02 1.88
C GLN A 142 -9.25 1.33 2.57
N MET A 143 -9.27 2.42 1.81
CA MET A 143 -9.57 3.75 2.31
C MET A 143 -10.72 4.37 1.50
N GLU A 144 -11.44 5.29 2.12
CA GLU A 144 -12.51 6.07 1.50
C GLU A 144 -12.26 7.56 1.78
N GLY A 145 -12.47 8.42 0.78
CA GLY A 145 -12.35 9.86 0.95
C GLY A 145 -12.93 10.64 -0.23
N THR A 146 -13.12 11.93 -0.06
CA THR A 146 -13.79 12.80 -1.05
C THR A 146 -12.79 13.70 -1.75
N ILE A 147 -12.74 13.63 -3.08
CA ILE A 147 -11.96 14.52 -3.93
C ILE A 147 -12.90 15.31 -4.82
N LYS A 148 -12.85 16.65 -4.73
CA LYS A 148 -13.68 17.55 -5.55
C LYS A 148 -15.17 17.16 -5.56
N GLY A 149 -15.71 16.76 -4.40
CA GLY A 149 -17.12 16.38 -4.24
C GLY A 149 -17.46 14.97 -4.69
N VAL A 150 -16.50 14.18 -5.19
CA VAL A 150 -16.70 12.78 -5.55
C VAL A 150 -16.07 11.89 -4.47
N ASN A 151 -16.85 10.93 -3.96
CA ASN A 151 -16.37 9.96 -2.99
C ASN A 151 -15.67 8.79 -3.71
N PHE A 152 -14.42 8.50 -3.33
CA PHE A 152 -13.55 7.47 -3.90
C PHE A 152 -13.24 6.37 -2.90
N ILE A 153 -13.09 5.17 -3.41
CA ILE A 153 -12.46 4.05 -2.72
C ILE A 153 -11.04 3.87 -3.26
N TYR A 154 -10.08 3.80 -2.33
CA TYR A 154 -8.70 3.39 -2.58
C TYR A 154 -8.52 1.97 -2.05
N TYR A 155 -7.95 1.10 -2.87
CA TYR A 155 -7.84 -0.33 -2.63
C TYR A 155 -6.42 -0.74 -2.99
N GLY A 156 -5.52 -0.91 -2.01
CA GLY A 156 -4.10 -0.92 -2.29
C GLY A 156 -3.30 -1.97 -1.55
N TYR A 157 -2.21 -2.42 -2.19
CA TYR A 157 -1.15 -3.25 -1.63
C TYR A 157 0.10 -2.41 -1.38
N TYR A 158 0.70 -2.63 -0.21
CA TYR A 158 1.89 -1.94 0.26
C TYR A 158 2.90 -3.00 0.69
N TYR A 159 4.09 -2.95 0.12
CA TYR A 159 5.14 -3.92 0.40
C TYR A 159 6.50 -3.23 0.46
N SER A 160 7.37 -3.72 1.32
CA SER A 160 8.74 -3.22 1.45
C SER A 160 9.66 -4.33 1.92
N ASP A 161 10.82 -4.42 1.30
CA ASP A 161 11.93 -5.28 1.70
C ASP A 161 13.28 -4.60 1.37
N GLU A 162 14.38 -5.31 1.43
CA GLU A 162 15.72 -4.83 1.12
C GLU A 162 15.88 -4.28 -0.31
N ASN A 163 15.01 -4.67 -1.24
CA ASN A 163 15.02 -4.19 -2.62
C ASN A 163 14.29 -2.85 -2.80
N GLY A 164 13.61 -2.36 -1.75
CA GLY A 164 12.89 -1.10 -1.76
C GLY A 164 11.44 -1.22 -1.33
N THR A 165 10.63 -0.27 -1.75
CA THR A 165 9.23 -0.15 -1.37
C THR A 165 8.35 -0.02 -2.61
N ILE A 166 7.15 -0.61 -2.54
CA ILE A 166 6.10 -0.42 -3.53
C ILE A 166 4.77 -0.11 -2.85
N GLN A 167 4.04 0.85 -3.42
CA GLN A 167 2.64 1.14 -3.16
C GLN A 167 1.89 0.91 -4.47
N PHE A 168 1.00 -0.05 -4.50
CA PHE A 168 0.19 -0.35 -5.68
C PHE A 168 -1.27 -0.19 -5.32
N VAL A 169 -1.90 0.90 -5.78
CA VAL A 169 -3.20 1.37 -5.33
C VAL A 169 -4.16 1.49 -6.49
N ALA A 170 -5.21 0.68 -6.48
CA ALA A 170 -6.34 0.81 -7.40
C ALA A 170 -7.41 1.72 -6.77
N PHE A 171 -8.14 2.46 -7.60
CA PHE A 171 -9.18 3.37 -7.13
C PHE A 171 -10.27 3.60 -8.17
N THR A 172 -11.45 3.88 -7.67
CA THR A 172 -12.64 4.26 -8.44
C THR A 172 -13.59 5.04 -7.56
N SER A 173 -14.64 5.64 -8.11
CA SER A 173 -15.69 6.25 -7.30
C SER A 173 -16.45 5.19 -6.47
N LYS A 174 -16.92 5.57 -5.27
CA LYS A 174 -17.57 4.66 -4.33
C LYS A 174 -18.78 3.93 -4.92
N ASN A 175 -19.58 4.61 -5.72
CA ASN A 175 -20.75 4.03 -6.37
C ASN A 175 -20.39 2.98 -7.43
N LEU A 176 -19.21 3.06 -8.02
CA LEU A 176 -18.72 2.11 -9.02
C LEU A 176 -17.88 0.98 -8.41
N PHE A 177 -17.43 1.13 -7.17
CA PHE A 177 -16.56 0.16 -6.51
C PHE A 177 -17.15 -1.27 -6.51
N PRO A 178 -18.43 -1.52 -6.19
CA PRO A 178 -18.97 -2.89 -6.24
C PRO A 178 -18.87 -3.54 -7.63
N LYS A 179 -18.97 -2.73 -8.69
CA LYS A 179 -18.85 -3.20 -10.07
C LYS A 179 -17.42 -3.60 -10.43
N TYR A 180 -16.41 -2.86 -9.94
CA TYR A 180 -15.02 -3.02 -10.34
C TYR A 180 -14.13 -3.69 -9.30
N GLN A 181 -14.62 -3.95 -8.09
CA GLN A 181 -13.83 -4.54 -7.00
C GLN A 181 -13.08 -5.79 -7.42
N SER A 182 -13.75 -6.74 -8.09
CA SER A 182 -13.13 -7.99 -8.56
C SER A 182 -12.01 -7.75 -9.56
N GLU A 183 -12.18 -6.80 -10.49
CA GLU A 183 -11.17 -6.46 -11.49
C GLU A 183 -9.96 -5.77 -10.86
N MET A 184 -10.21 -4.87 -9.89
CA MET A 184 -9.16 -4.19 -9.13
C MET A 184 -8.37 -5.20 -8.29
N GLU A 185 -9.04 -6.14 -7.62
CA GLU A 185 -8.39 -7.18 -6.84
C GLU A 185 -7.56 -8.13 -7.71
N GLN A 186 -8.07 -8.55 -8.86
CA GLN A 186 -7.31 -9.36 -9.82
C GLN A 186 -6.05 -8.63 -10.33
N LEU A 187 -6.13 -7.32 -10.56
CA LEU A 187 -4.98 -6.51 -10.92
C LEU A 187 -3.95 -6.49 -9.80
N LEU A 188 -4.37 -6.20 -8.56
CA LEU A 188 -3.48 -6.14 -7.39
C LEU A 188 -2.82 -7.50 -7.11
N ASN A 189 -3.56 -8.61 -7.26
CA ASN A 189 -3.03 -9.96 -7.10
C ASN A 189 -1.95 -10.32 -8.15
N GLY A 190 -1.75 -9.46 -9.15
CA GLY A 190 -0.62 -9.54 -10.08
C GLY A 190 0.73 -9.14 -9.50
N PHE A 191 0.79 -8.58 -8.27
CA PHE A 191 2.03 -8.19 -7.62
C PHE A 191 2.99 -9.37 -7.46
N VAL A 192 4.27 -9.13 -7.76
CA VAL A 192 5.34 -10.12 -7.66
C VAL A 192 6.67 -9.46 -7.31
N VAL A 193 7.46 -10.12 -6.48
CA VAL A 193 8.90 -9.87 -6.30
C VAL A 193 9.65 -10.66 -7.37
N LEU A 194 10.61 -10.04 -8.08
CA LEU A 194 11.32 -10.62 -9.24
C LEU A 194 12.65 -11.23 -8.84
#